data_8ea5ad8f87b88c8e621809bba7bce8b7
#
_entry.id   8ea5ad8f87b88c8e621809bba7bce8b7
#
_cell.length_a   1.000
_cell.length_b   1.000
_cell.length_c   1.000
_cell.angle_alpha   90.00
_cell.angle_beta   90.00
_cell.angle_gamma   90.00
#
_symmetry.space_group_name_H-M   'P 1'
#
loop_
_entity.id
_entity.type
_entity.pdbx_description
1 polymer ?
#
loop_
_entity_poly.entity_id
_entity_poly.type
_entity_poly.pdbx_seq_one_letter_code
_entity_poly.pdbx_strand_id
1 'polypeptide(L)'
;VTERDAAPPPAPSPKGRGEKRKRQQLHGWIVLDKPLGLTSTQALGKVRWLFNADKAGHGGTLDPLASGLLPIAFGEATKTIQWAMDGRKTYRFTVQWGAETSTDDLEGEIISISNYLIKDSENNVLPQSSDFAAMQHELMALLPKFHGAVQQQPPAYSAIKVDGERAYDLARAGEVVELAARTVDIHALRIVNWPTPSQTTFEVDCGKGTYVRSIARDLGRATGWLGHVVFLRRIAVGPFREQDMISLEKLEELSHRAASESSLIGLLRPIETVLDGIPALAVMEAEAKRLQHGQRVKLPEGETLREAEAVLVTHTGIPIGMFRIEQGVLKTIRMFNLDARS
;
A
#
# COMPACT_ATOMS: atom_id res chain seq x y z
N VAL A 1 60.76 -22.38 8.47
CA VAL A 1 59.67 -23.34 8.26
C VAL A 1 58.43 -22.52 8.07
N THR A 2 58.04 -22.33 6.80
CA THR A 2 56.89 -21.55 6.40
C THR A 2 55.65 -22.43 6.39
N GLU A 3 54.66 -22.11 7.22
CA GLU A 3 53.29 -22.67 7.12
C GLU A 3 52.61 -22.17 5.86
N ARG A 4 52.20 -23.11 5.02
CA ARG A 4 51.38 -22.83 3.83
C ARG A 4 49.92 -22.68 4.27
N ASP A 5 49.33 -21.51 4.04
CA ASP A 5 47.90 -21.29 4.15
C ASP A 5 47.13 -22.30 3.27
N ALA A 6 46.35 -23.13 3.91
CA ALA A 6 45.42 -24.03 3.22
C ALA A 6 44.18 -23.22 2.78
N ALA A 7 43.87 -23.27 1.50
CA ALA A 7 42.66 -22.66 0.96
C ALA A 7 41.40 -23.22 1.61
N PRO A 8 40.37 -22.38 1.86
CA PRO A 8 39.12 -22.85 2.47
C PRO A 8 38.40 -23.85 1.52
N PRO A 9 37.67 -24.82 2.09
CA PRO A 9 36.96 -25.82 1.30
C PRO A 9 35.90 -25.19 0.42
N PRO A 10 35.64 -25.71 -0.78
CA PRO A 10 34.64 -25.19 -1.69
C PRO A 10 33.25 -25.28 -1.06
N ALA A 11 32.46 -24.22 -1.27
CA ALA A 11 31.07 -24.17 -0.83
C ALA A 11 30.27 -25.36 -1.37
N PRO A 12 29.36 -25.96 -0.60
CA PRO A 12 28.57 -27.09 -1.07
C PRO A 12 27.73 -26.68 -2.27
N SER A 13 27.89 -27.41 -3.37
CA SER A 13 27.07 -27.28 -4.57
C SER A 13 25.59 -27.45 -4.22
N PRO A 14 24.66 -26.67 -4.81
CA PRO A 14 23.24 -26.80 -4.54
C PRO A 14 22.77 -28.19 -4.97
N LYS A 15 22.40 -29.01 -3.99
CA LYS A 15 21.80 -30.33 -4.22
C LYS A 15 20.48 -30.18 -4.97
N GLY A 16 20.39 -30.87 -6.09
CA GLY A 16 19.16 -31.35 -6.72
C GLY A 16 18.17 -30.27 -7.17
N ARG A 17 17.99 -30.15 -8.50
CA ARG A 17 16.75 -29.61 -9.07
C ARG A 17 15.60 -30.51 -8.61
N GLY A 18 15.00 -30.21 -7.43
CA GLY A 18 13.72 -30.77 -7.06
C GLY A 18 12.71 -30.51 -8.18
N GLU A 19 11.87 -31.47 -8.48
CA GLU A 19 10.74 -31.31 -9.39
C GLU A 19 10.05 -29.97 -9.10
N LYS A 20 9.97 -29.11 -10.11
CA LYS A 20 9.27 -27.81 -9.98
C LYS A 20 7.81 -28.12 -9.66
N ARG A 21 7.40 -27.95 -8.39
CA ARG A 21 6.00 -28.04 -8.02
C ARG A 21 5.19 -27.20 -8.98
N LYS A 22 4.16 -27.78 -9.58
CA LYS A 22 3.23 -27.05 -10.45
C LYS A 22 2.59 -25.94 -9.61
N ARG A 23 2.67 -24.69 -10.08
CA ARG A 23 2.06 -23.57 -9.38
C ARG A 23 0.56 -23.67 -9.38
N GLN A 24 -0.06 -23.16 -8.32
CA GLN A 24 -1.50 -23.22 -8.12
C GLN A 24 -2.19 -21.99 -8.70
N GLN A 25 -3.33 -22.22 -9.32
CA GLN A 25 -4.25 -21.16 -9.71
C GLN A 25 -5.13 -20.83 -8.50
N LEU A 26 -4.72 -19.84 -7.72
CA LEU A 26 -5.45 -19.33 -6.57
C LEU A 26 -6.10 -18.01 -6.95
N HIS A 27 -7.31 -17.76 -6.42
CA HIS A 27 -8.07 -16.55 -6.67
C HIS A 27 -8.54 -15.96 -5.34
N GLY A 28 -8.30 -14.67 -5.12
CA GLY A 28 -8.70 -13.99 -3.90
C GLY A 28 -7.63 -13.05 -3.36
N TRP A 29 -7.89 -12.51 -2.18
CA TRP A 29 -7.05 -11.55 -1.51
C TRP A 29 -6.50 -12.09 -0.20
N ILE A 30 -5.27 -11.71 0.13
CA ILE A 30 -4.73 -11.80 1.48
C ILE A 30 -4.22 -10.44 1.91
N VAL A 31 -4.34 -10.14 3.20
CA VAL A 31 -3.88 -8.87 3.76
C VAL A 31 -2.63 -9.14 4.59
N LEU A 32 -1.48 -8.84 4.02
CA LEU A 32 -0.21 -9.01 4.71
C LEU A 32 0.04 -7.84 5.67
N ASP A 33 0.45 -8.12 6.90
CA ASP A 33 1.17 -7.17 7.75
C ASP A 33 2.62 -7.13 7.28
N LYS A 34 2.93 -6.18 6.39
CA LYS A 34 4.29 -6.05 5.84
C LYS A 34 5.26 -5.64 6.96
N PRO A 35 6.29 -6.42 7.26
CA PRO A 35 7.30 -6.00 8.23
C PRO A 35 8.15 -4.85 7.68
N LEU A 36 8.84 -4.17 8.58
CA LEU A 36 9.87 -3.18 8.24
C LEU A 36 11.02 -3.83 7.46
N GLY A 37 11.73 -3.03 6.66
CA GLY A 37 12.95 -3.42 5.94
C GLY A 37 12.71 -4.16 4.63
N LEU A 38 11.49 -4.68 4.36
CA LEU A 38 11.17 -5.32 3.09
C LEU A 38 10.50 -4.31 2.15
N THR A 39 10.87 -4.35 0.87
CA THR A 39 10.08 -3.71 -0.18
C THR A 39 8.77 -4.46 -0.37
N SER A 40 7.74 -3.78 -0.89
CA SER A 40 6.45 -4.42 -1.23
C SER A 40 6.62 -5.56 -2.23
N THR A 41 7.57 -5.45 -3.17
CA THR A 41 7.87 -6.51 -4.16
C THR A 41 8.52 -7.73 -3.49
N GLN A 42 9.45 -7.53 -2.56
CA GLN A 42 10.06 -8.64 -1.81
C GLN A 42 9.02 -9.36 -0.95
N ALA A 43 8.18 -8.60 -0.23
CA ALA A 43 7.08 -9.15 0.57
C ALA A 43 6.09 -9.95 -0.29
N LEU A 44 5.66 -9.40 -1.44
CA LEU A 44 4.84 -10.09 -2.43
C LEU A 44 5.49 -11.40 -2.90
N GLY A 45 6.80 -11.35 -3.21
CA GLY A 45 7.55 -12.53 -3.66
C GLY A 45 7.54 -13.67 -2.64
N LYS A 46 7.75 -13.34 -1.34
CA LYS A 46 7.70 -14.31 -0.24
C LYS A 46 6.30 -14.92 -0.09
N VAL A 47 5.25 -14.10 -0.07
CA VAL A 47 3.87 -14.57 0.06
C VAL A 47 3.48 -15.43 -1.14
N ARG A 48 3.81 -15.00 -2.36
CA ARG A 48 3.57 -15.80 -3.58
C ARG A 48 4.26 -17.17 -3.52
N TRP A 49 5.46 -17.23 -2.94
CA TRP A 49 6.19 -18.49 -2.78
C TRP A 49 5.53 -19.40 -1.74
N LEU A 50 5.13 -18.87 -0.58
CA LEU A 50 4.44 -19.62 0.48
C LEU A 50 3.15 -20.26 -0.03
N PHE A 51 2.38 -19.54 -0.84
CA PHE A 51 1.15 -20.03 -1.44
C PHE A 51 1.36 -20.88 -2.71
N ASN A 52 2.61 -21.04 -3.16
CA ASN A 52 2.92 -21.67 -4.46
C ASN A 52 2.06 -21.11 -5.62
N ALA A 53 1.71 -19.83 -5.56
CA ALA A 53 0.75 -19.21 -6.46
C ALA A 53 1.36 -18.92 -7.84
N ASP A 54 0.59 -19.15 -8.89
CA ASP A 54 1.00 -18.84 -10.27
C ASP A 54 1.08 -17.34 -10.50
N LYS A 55 0.07 -16.58 -10.10
CA LYS A 55 -0.05 -15.14 -10.30
C LYS A 55 -0.39 -14.41 -9.02
N ALA A 56 0.36 -13.34 -8.72
CA ALA A 56 0.07 -12.45 -7.60
C ALA A 56 0.46 -11.01 -7.93
N GLY A 57 -0.16 -10.05 -7.22
CA GLY A 57 0.14 -8.62 -7.30
C GLY A 57 -0.27 -7.92 -6.00
N HIS A 58 0.30 -6.75 -5.69
CA HIS A 58 -0.08 -5.99 -4.49
C HIS A 58 -0.93 -4.77 -4.82
N GLY A 59 -1.83 -4.42 -3.91
CA GLY A 59 -2.76 -3.29 -4.01
C GLY A 59 -2.21 -1.99 -3.40
N GLY A 60 -1.01 -1.57 -3.82
CA GLY A 60 -0.39 -0.29 -3.40
C GLY A 60 0.94 -0.48 -2.68
N THR A 61 1.95 0.21 -3.16
CA THR A 61 3.32 0.16 -2.62
C THR A 61 3.39 0.73 -1.21
N LEU A 62 4.21 0.13 -0.36
CA LEU A 62 4.75 0.67 0.89
C LEU A 62 6.26 0.77 0.77
N ASP A 63 6.81 1.86 1.29
CA ASP A 63 8.26 2.05 1.39
C ASP A 63 8.89 0.97 2.32
N PRO A 64 10.20 0.68 2.22
CA PRO A 64 10.86 -0.28 3.11
C PRO A 64 10.71 0.07 4.59
N LEU A 65 10.81 1.36 4.94
CA LEU A 65 10.60 1.88 6.31
C LEU A 65 9.13 1.94 6.76
N ALA A 66 8.18 1.69 5.86
CA ALA A 66 6.78 1.60 6.22
C ALA A 66 6.38 0.15 6.52
N SER A 67 5.58 -0.05 7.55
CA SER A 67 4.99 -1.34 7.91
C SER A 67 3.48 -1.37 7.68
N GLY A 68 2.87 -2.52 7.92
CA GLY A 68 1.42 -2.66 8.00
C GLY A 68 0.77 -3.15 6.71
N LEU A 69 -0.45 -2.76 6.50
CA LEU A 69 -1.42 -3.34 5.60
C LEU A 69 -0.96 -3.30 4.13
N LEU A 70 -0.63 -4.46 3.58
CA LEU A 70 -0.32 -4.66 2.17
C LEU A 70 -1.29 -5.69 1.57
N PRO A 71 -2.35 -5.25 0.85
CA PRO A 71 -3.23 -6.18 0.16
C PRO A 71 -2.50 -6.89 -0.97
N ILE A 72 -2.59 -8.21 -1.01
CA ILE A 72 -2.01 -9.06 -2.06
C ILE A 72 -3.14 -9.82 -2.73
N ALA A 73 -3.23 -9.66 -4.04
CA ALA A 73 -4.19 -10.34 -4.91
C ALA A 73 -3.55 -11.56 -5.57
N PHE A 74 -4.30 -12.66 -5.66
CA PHE A 74 -3.91 -13.85 -6.40
C PHE A 74 -4.81 -14.09 -7.61
N GLY A 75 -4.23 -14.59 -8.70
CA GLY A 75 -4.94 -15.01 -9.92
C GLY A 75 -5.89 -13.93 -10.45
N GLU A 76 -7.18 -14.23 -10.52
CA GLU A 76 -8.18 -13.32 -11.07
C GLU A 76 -8.39 -12.06 -10.23
N ALA A 77 -8.16 -12.12 -8.91
CA ALA A 77 -8.20 -10.92 -8.06
C ALA A 77 -7.16 -9.86 -8.48
N THR A 78 -6.10 -10.24 -9.20
CA THR A 78 -5.14 -9.25 -9.73
C THR A 78 -5.78 -8.26 -10.71
N LYS A 79 -6.92 -8.62 -11.29
CA LYS A 79 -7.69 -7.75 -12.19
C LYS A 79 -8.46 -6.67 -11.44
N THR A 80 -8.60 -6.80 -10.12
CA THR A 80 -9.30 -5.83 -9.26
C THR A 80 -8.35 -4.95 -8.43
N ILE A 81 -7.03 -5.07 -8.62
CA ILE A 81 -6.00 -4.29 -7.89
C ILE A 81 -6.25 -2.78 -7.97
N GLN A 82 -6.70 -2.29 -9.13
CA GLN A 82 -6.95 -0.86 -9.31
C GLN A 82 -7.97 -0.33 -8.29
N TRP A 83 -9.03 -1.05 -8.00
CA TRP A 83 -10.05 -0.65 -7.02
C TRP A 83 -9.49 -0.58 -5.61
N ALA A 84 -8.62 -1.53 -5.22
CA ALA A 84 -7.89 -1.43 -3.95
C ALA A 84 -6.97 -0.21 -3.93
N MET A 85 -6.27 0.07 -5.04
CA MET A 85 -5.38 1.23 -5.15
C MET A 85 -6.11 2.57 -5.16
N ASP A 86 -7.32 2.62 -5.67
CA ASP A 86 -8.14 3.83 -5.70
C ASP A 86 -8.86 4.07 -4.37
N GLY A 87 -9.04 3.06 -3.53
CA GLY A 87 -9.66 3.17 -2.22
C GLY A 87 -8.88 4.09 -1.26
N ARG A 88 -9.58 4.60 -0.24
CA ARG A 88 -8.97 5.38 0.85
C ARG A 88 -7.91 4.58 1.59
N LYS A 89 -6.92 5.28 2.15
CA LYS A 89 -5.86 4.71 2.98
C LYS A 89 -5.80 5.46 4.30
N THR A 90 -5.59 4.72 5.37
CA THR A 90 -5.32 5.32 6.68
C THR A 90 -3.93 4.93 7.12
N TYR A 91 -3.15 5.93 7.55
CA TYR A 91 -1.80 5.74 8.05
C TYR A 91 -1.68 6.29 9.45
N ARG A 92 -0.89 5.61 10.28
CA ARG A 92 -0.36 6.13 11.54
C ARG A 92 1.11 6.39 11.35
N PHE A 93 1.57 7.59 11.71
CA PHE A 93 2.95 7.97 11.52
C PHE A 93 3.43 8.90 12.64
N THR A 94 4.71 8.83 12.96
CA THR A 94 5.34 9.70 13.93
C THR A 94 6.35 10.60 13.22
N VAL A 95 6.24 11.89 13.51
CA VAL A 95 7.18 12.91 13.04
C VAL A 95 8.15 13.22 14.17
N GLN A 96 9.43 13.18 13.85
CA GLN A 96 10.51 13.76 14.66
C GLN A 96 10.69 15.18 14.21
N TRP A 97 10.52 16.13 15.14
CA TRP A 97 10.79 17.55 14.90
C TRP A 97 12.26 17.88 15.11
N GLY A 98 12.73 18.97 14.49
CA GLY A 98 14.06 19.54 14.65
C GLY A 98 14.95 19.45 13.43
N ALA A 99 14.67 18.58 12.49
CA ALA A 99 15.46 18.42 11.29
C ALA A 99 14.63 17.92 10.11
N GLU A 100 15.00 18.36 8.93
CA GLU A 100 14.52 17.84 7.65
C GLU A 100 15.59 16.94 7.05
N THR A 101 15.17 15.80 6.48
CA THR A 101 16.07 14.86 5.81
C THR A 101 15.83 14.84 4.30
N SER A 102 16.81 14.39 3.52
CA SER A 102 16.73 14.35 2.06
C SER A 102 15.62 13.43 1.52
N THR A 103 15.18 12.43 2.29
CA THR A 103 14.11 11.49 1.94
C THR A 103 12.78 11.78 2.64
N ASP A 104 12.71 12.82 3.49
CA ASP A 104 11.60 13.13 4.39
C ASP A 104 11.33 12.01 5.44
N ASP A 105 12.30 11.07 5.64
CA ASP A 105 12.26 9.96 6.61
C ASP A 105 13.65 9.62 7.16
N LEU A 106 13.80 8.51 7.90
CA LEU A 106 15.04 8.08 8.54
C LEU A 106 16.15 7.60 7.57
N GLU A 107 15.86 7.33 6.30
CA GLU A 107 16.87 6.86 5.34
C GLU A 107 17.74 8.00 4.81
N GLY A 108 17.24 9.23 4.87
CA GLY A 108 17.92 10.41 4.32
C GLY A 108 18.92 11.05 5.28
N GLU A 109 19.90 11.72 4.71
CA GLU A 109 20.81 12.60 5.45
C GLU A 109 20.07 13.87 5.90
N ILE A 110 20.47 14.46 7.03
CA ILE A 110 19.94 15.73 7.51
C ILE A 110 20.39 16.84 6.54
N ILE A 111 19.43 17.53 5.94
CA ILE A 111 19.67 18.64 5.00
C ILE A 111 19.39 20.01 5.61
N SER A 112 18.61 20.07 6.68
CA SER A 112 18.30 21.32 7.38
C SER A 112 17.97 21.04 8.84
N ILE A 113 18.40 21.95 9.74
CA ILE A 113 18.16 21.86 11.17
C ILE A 113 17.37 23.11 11.59
N SER A 114 16.32 22.90 12.39
CA SER A 114 15.52 24.00 12.93
C SER A 114 16.23 24.69 14.08
N ASN A 115 16.23 26.02 14.07
CA ASN A 115 16.68 26.83 15.20
C ASN A 115 15.64 26.88 16.34
N TYR A 116 14.46 26.30 16.15
CA TYR A 116 13.37 26.30 17.13
C TYR A 116 13.55 25.24 18.23
N LEU A 117 14.40 24.26 17.98
CA LEU A 117 14.66 23.15 18.89
C LEU A 117 16.12 23.21 19.36
N ILE A 118 16.31 23.09 20.66
CA ILE A 118 17.63 23.02 21.30
C ILE A 118 17.91 21.61 21.77
N LYS A 119 19.17 21.24 21.83
CA LYS A 119 19.61 20.01 22.50
C LYS A 119 19.88 20.31 23.96
N ASP A 120 19.33 19.50 24.87
CA ASP A 120 19.72 19.54 26.27
C ASP A 120 21.08 18.85 26.50
N SER A 121 21.53 18.82 27.75
CA SER A 121 22.80 18.18 28.16
C SER A 121 22.84 16.67 27.90
N GLU A 122 21.69 16.02 27.70
CA GLU A 122 21.55 14.58 27.39
C GLU A 122 21.34 14.32 25.90
N ASN A 123 21.52 15.34 25.03
CA ASN A 123 21.26 15.30 23.61
C ASN A 123 19.77 15.11 23.21
N ASN A 124 18.82 15.25 24.15
CA ASN A 124 17.41 15.28 23.81
C ASN A 124 17.09 16.57 23.05
N VAL A 125 16.30 16.45 22.01
CA VAL A 125 15.83 17.61 21.24
C VAL A 125 14.57 18.14 21.92
N LEU A 126 14.67 19.35 22.49
CA LEU A 126 13.59 20.02 23.20
C LEU A 126 13.20 21.32 22.50
N PRO A 127 11.95 21.77 22.60
CA PRO A 127 11.56 23.10 22.17
C PRO A 127 12.41 24.16 22.88
N GLN A 128 12.84 25.18 22.17
CA GLN A 128 13.56 26.33 22.74
C GLN A 128 12.67 27.11 23.71
N SER A 129 11.36 27.10 23.50
CA SER A 129 10.39 27.60 24.45
C SER A 129 9.98 26.45 25.40
N SER A 130 10.01 26.72 26.70
CA SER A 130 9.53 25.78 27.74
C SER A 130 8.02 25.51 27.68
N ASP A 131 7.31 26.10 26.73
CA ASP A 131 5.86 25.99 26.60
C ASP A 131 5.44 24.94 25.58
N PHE A 132 5.49 23.68 25.99
CA PHE A 132 4.99 22.56 25.21
C PHE A 132 3.50 22.70 24.86
N ALA A 133 2.71 23.36 25.72
CA ALA A 133 1.30 23.61 25.47
C ALA A 133 1.10 24.59 24.30
N ALA A 134 1.97 25.61 24.17
CA ALA A 134 1.93 26.51 23.04
C ALA A 134 2.23 25.79 21.70
N MET A 135 3.23 24.90 21.70
CA MET A 135 3.52 24.06 20.51
C MET A 135 2.32 23.17 20.13
N GLN A 136 1.69 22.53 21.11
CA GLN A 136 0.51 21.73 20.85
C GLN A 136 -0.62 22.55 20.25
N HIS A 137 -0.87 23.74 20.80
CA HIS A 137 -1.89 24.65 20.32
C HIS A 137 -1.61 25.13 18.89
N GLU A 138 -0.36 25.52 18.59
CA GLU A 138 0.08 25.95 17.25
C GLU A 138 -0.13 24.83 16.22
N LEU A 139 0.31 23.61 16.53
CA LEU A 139 0.16 22.48 15.63
C LEU A 139 -1.32 22.13 15.40
N MET A 140 -2.13 22.12 16.45
CA MET A 140 -3.58 21.87 16.32
C MET A 140 -4.28 22.92 15.46
N ALA A 141 -3.90 24.20 15.59
CA ALA A 141 -4.43 25.27 14.76
C ALA A 141 -4.05 25.18 13.27
N LEU A 142 -2.95 24.48 12.98
CA LEU A 142 -2.47 24.27 11.62
C LEU A 142 -3.19 23.12 10.89
N LEU A 143 -3.62 22.05 11.60
CA LEU A 143 -4.18 20.86 10.99
C LEU A 143 -5.34 21.09 10.00
N PRO A 144 -6.26 22.04 10.23
CA PRO A 144 -7.33 22.33 9.26
C PRO A 144 -6.85 22.71 7.87
N LYS A 145 -5.64 23.27 7.74
CA LYS A 145 -5.04 23.61 6.43
C LYS A 145 -4.61 22.37 5.63
N PHE A 146 -4.50 21.22 6.29
CA PHE A 146 -4.16 19.93 5.69
C PHE A 146 -5.41 19.04 5.53
N HIS A 147 -6.56 19.63 5.29
CA HIS A 147 -7.82 18.93 5.07
C HIS A 147 -8.41 19.30 3.71
N GLY A 148 -9.05 18.33 3.04
CA GLY A 148 -9.65 18.50 1.72
C GLY A 148 -8.64 18.33 0.59
N ALA A 149 -8.80 19.09 -0.47
CA ALA A 149 -7.90 19.10 -1.63
C ALA A 149 -6.64 19.94 -1.32
N VAL A 150 -5.52 19.25 -1.07
CA VAL A 150 -4.26 19.86 -0.67
C VAL A 150 -3.25 19.76 -1.82
N GLN A 151 -2.52 20.85 -2.08
CA GLN A 151 -1.38 20.83 -2.99
C GLN A 151 -0.18 20.23 -2.29
N GLN A 152 0.34 19.11 -2.79
CA GLN A 152 1.45 18.40 -2.22
C GLN A 152 2.55 18.18 -3.26
N GLN A 153 3.77 18.59 -2.94
CA GLN A 153 4.96 18.23 -3.71
C GLN A 153 5.43 16.84 -3.26
N PRO A 154 5.43 15.84 -4.16
CA PRO A 154 5.93 14.52 -3.81
C PRO A 154 7.39 14.55 -3.38
N PRO A 155 7.86 13.59 -2.56
CA PRO A 155 9.28 13.47 -2.24
C PRO A 155 10.09 13.07 -3.48
N ALA A 156 11.32 13.55 -3.60
CA ALA A 156 12.23 13.17 -4.70
C ALA A 156 12.41 11.64 -4.76
N TYR A 157 12.47 10.99 -3.60
CA TYR A 157 12.54 9.54 -3.47
C TYR A 157 11.14 8.91 -3.57
N SER A 158 10.58 8.88 -4.77
CA SER A 158 9.25 8.33 -5.04
C SER A 158 9.24 7.42 -6.26
N ALA A 159 8.19 6.61 -6.41
CA ALA A 159 7.98 5.73 -7.56
C ALA A 159 7.41 6.47 -8.80
N ILE A 160 7.29 7.79 -8.74
CA ILE A 160 6.82 8.62 -9.85
C ILE A 160 7.84 8.50 -10.99
N LYS A 161 7.34 8.45 -12.22
CA LYS A 161 8.20 8.44 -13.41
C LYS A 161 8.40 9.86 -13.92
N VAL A 162 9.66 10.21 -14.18
CA VAL A 162 10.11 11.40 -14.87
C VAL A 162 10.83 10.93 -16.11
N ASP A 163 10.36 11.29 -17.29
CA ASP A 163 10.91 10.91 -18.60
C ASP A 163 11.13 9.39 -18.81
N GLY A 164 10.27 8.58 -18.15
CA GLY A 164 10.31 7.12 -18.24
C GLY A 164 11.08 6.42 -17.13
N GLU A 165 11.94 7.11 -16.39
CA GLU A 165 12.71 6.63 -15.25
C GLU A 165 12.01 6.94 -13.93
N ARG A 166 12.28 6.19 -12.87
CA ARG A 166 11.69 6.48 -11.55
C ARG A 166 12.46 7.59 -10.88
N ALA A 167 11.74 8.55 -10.28
CA ALA A 167 12.34 9.63 -9.51
C ALA A 167 13.31 9.13 -8.43
N TYR A 168 12.99 7.99 -7.80
CA TYR A 168 13.85 7.33 -6.84
C TYR A 168 15.20 6.88 -7.42
N ASP A 169 15.23 6.35 -8.65
CA ASP A 169 16.45 5.89 -9.31
C ASP A 169 17.35 7.09 -9.68
N LEU A 170 16.74 8.16 -10.22
CA LEU A 170 17.41 9.43 -10.53
C LEU A 170 18.00 10.10 -9.26
N ALA A 171 17.20 10.19 -8.20
CA ALA A 171 17.67 10.79 -6.93
C ALA A 171 18.84 9.99 -6.32
N ARG A 172 18.84 8.66 -6.42
CA ARG A 172 19.98 7.83 -6.02
C ARG A 172 21.22 8.01 -6.88
N ALA A 173 21.06 8.33 -8.13
CA ALA A 173 22.17 8.68 -9.03
C ALA A 173 22.74 10.09 -8.72
N GLY A 174 22.16 10.82 -7.76
CA GLY A 174 22.59 12.18 -7.37
C GLY A 174 21.99 13.28 -8.24
N GLU A 175 21.00 12.97 -9.08
CA GLU A 175 20.31 13.95 -9.89
C GLU A 175 19.30 14.75 -9.06
N VAL A 176 19.18 16.04 -9.33
CA VAL A 176 18.18 16.90 -8.71
C VAL A 176 16.83 16.62 -9.39
N VAL A 177 15.92 15.99 -8.66
CA VAL A 177 14.57 15.65 -9.16
C VAL A 177 13.57 16.62 -8.58
N GLU A 178 13.09 17.55 -9.40
CA GLU A 178 11.98 18.44 -9.04
C GLU A 178 10.66 17.83 -9.58
N LEU A 179 9.79 17.42 -8.66
CA LEU A 179 8.46 16.92 -9.00
C LEU A 179 7.43 18.05 -8.87
N ALA A 180 6.57 18.18 -9.86
CA ALA A 180 5.48 19.13 -9.80
C ALA A 180 4.51 18.82 -8.65
N ALA A 181 4.04 19.87 -7.98
CA ALA A 181 2.98 19.74 -6.98
C ALA A 181 1.72 19.17 -7.62
N ARG A 182 0.99 18.36 -6.87
CA ARG A 182 -0.27 17.76 -7.31
C ARG A 182 -1.31 17.83 -6.22
N THR A 183 -2.57 17.87 -6.62
CA THR A 183 -3.68 17.83 -5.68
C THR A 183 -3.84 16.41 -5.13
N VAL A 184 -3.90 16.29 -3.82
CA VAL A 184 -4.24 15.07 -3.09
C VAL A 184 -5.39 15.35 -2.14
N ASP A 185 -6.20 14.33 -1.86
CA ASP A 185 -7.33 14.46 -0.94
C ASP A 185 -6.94 13.95 0.45
N ILE A 186 -6.99 14.81 1.46
CA ILE A 186 -6.83 14.46 2.86
C ILE A 186 -8.19 14.59 3.53
N HIS A 187 -8.78 13.45 3.89
CA HIS A 187 -10.12 13.38 4.47
C HIS A 187 -10.13 13.65 5.97
N ALA A 188 -9.04 13.29 6.66
CA ALA A 188 -8.82 13.62 8.07
C ALA A 188 -7.33 13.59 8.38
N LEU A 189 -6.89 14.49 9.25
CA LEU A 189 -5.56 14.47 9.87
C LEU A 189 -5.75 14.81 11.34
N ARG A 190 -5.30 13.93 12.23
CA ARG A 190 -5.44 14.11 13.69
C ARG A 190 -4.19 13.72 14.43
N ILE A 191 -3.93 14.38 15.54
CA ILE A 191 -2.90 13.98 16.49
C ILE A 191 -3.44 12.82 17.32
N VAL A 192 -2.65 11.76 17.47
CA VAL A 192 -2.95 10.59 18.29
C VAL A 192 -2.33 10.76 19.68
N ASN A 193 -1.03 11.05 19.71
CA ASN A 193 -0.30 11.30 20.96
C ASN A 193 1.02 12.03 20.68
N TRP A 194 1.71 12.35 21.77
CA TRP A 194 3.04 12.94 21.78
C TRP A 194 3.97 12.00 22.54
N PRO A 195 4.71 11.11 21.84
CA PRO A 195 5.63 10.18 22.50
C PRO A 195 6.72 10.89 23.31
N THR A 196 7.21 12.00 22.80
CA THR A 196 8.14 12.91 23.45
C THR A 196 7.81 14.37 23.08
N PRO A 197 8.38 15.38 23.75
CA PRO A 197 8.19 16.78 23.35
C PRO A 197 8.67 17.08 21.90
N SER A 198 9.59 16.30 21.37
CA SER A 198 10.10 16.43 19.99
C SER A 198 9.45 15.47 18.99
N GLN A 199 8.45 14.69 19.41
CA GLN A 199 7.77 13.75 18.54
C GLN A 199 6.25 13.87 18.64
N THR A 200 5.59 13.81 17.49
CA THR A 200 4.13 13.78 17.43
C THR A 200 3.69 12.62 16.55
N THR A 201 2.77 11.82 17.06
CA THR A 201 2.12 10.75 16.30
C THR A 201 0.80 11.24 15.73
N PHE A 202 0.64 11.07 14.45
CA PHE A 202 -0.57 11.42 13.70
C PHE A 202 -1.25 10.18 13.14
N GLU A 203 -2.53 10.37 12.82
CA GLU A 203 -3.26 9.48 11.94
C GLU A 203 -3.87 10.31 10.81
N VAL A 204 -3.68 9.84 9.56
CA VAL A 204 -4.20 10.48 8.37
C VAL A 204 -5.07 9.51 7.58
N ASP A 205 -6.27 9.96 7.19
CA ASP A 205 -7.14 9.30 6.22
C ASP A 205 -7.07 10.09 4.91
N CYS A 206 -6.65 9.45 3.82
CA CYS A 206 -6.32 10.14 2.59
C CYS A 206 -6.65 9.32 1.33
N GLY A 207 -6.76 10.02 0.22
CA GLY A 207 -6.94 9.47 -1.12
C GLY A 207 -5.66 8.87 -1.69
N LYS A 208 -5.79 8.34 -2.90
CA LYS A 208 -4.64 7.82 -3.66
C LYS A 208 -3.62 8.92 -3.94
N GLY A 209 -2.36 8.52 -3.97
CA GLY A 209 -1.26 9.40 -4.36
C GLY A 209 -0.75 10.31 -3.26
N THR A 210 -1.33 10.32 -2.07
CA THR A 210 -0.84 11.08 -0.92
C THR A 210 0.46 10.46 -0.39
N TYR A 211 1.48 11.30 -0.17
CA TYR A 211 2.73 10.94 0.50
C TYR A 211 2.72 11.44 1.94
N VAL A 212 2.74 10.50 2.88
CA VAL A 212 2.78 10.82 4.33
C VAL A 212 4.06 11.56 4.70
N ARG A 213 5.18 11.22 4.05
CA ARG A 213 6.48 11.89 4.22
C ARG A 213 6.37 13.39 3.87
N SER A 214 5.71 13.72 2.78
CA SER A 214 5.46 15.12 2.42
C SER A 214 4.54 15.83 3.42
N ILE A 215 3.55 15.15 4.02
CA ILE A 215 2.74 15.75 5.09
C ILE A 215 3.63 16.15 6.26
N ALA A 216 4.54 15.27 6.70
CA ALA A 216 5.46 15.54 7.80
C ALA A 216 6.38 16.73 7.50
N ARG A 217 6.99 16.74 6.32
CA ARG A 217 7.83 17.85 5.84
C ARG A 217 7.05 19.17 5.82
N ASP A 218 5.88 19.17 5.20
CA ASP A 218 5.10 20.38 5.00
C ASP A 218 4.54 20.94 6.32
N LEU A 219 4.16 20.06 7.28
CA LEU A 219 3.84 20.46 8.66
C LEU A 219 5.06 21.10 9.34
N GLY A 220 6.24 20.47 9.25
CA GLY A 220 7.48 20.97 9.82
C GLY A 220 7.89 22.34 9.26
N ARG A 221 7.73 22.54 7.94
CA ARG A 221 7.99 23.82 7.29
C ARG A 221 6.99 24.90 7.70
N ALA A 222 5.70 24.55 7.81
CA ALA A 222 4.66 25.49 8.18
C ALA A 222 4.76 26.01 9.62
N THR A 223 5.35 25.20 10.54
CA THR A 223 5.64 25.61 11.93
C THR A 223 7.03 26.20 12.09
N GLY A 224 7.92 26.05 11.10
CA GLY A 224 9.36 26.36 11.25
C GLY A 224 10.14 25.37 12.11
N TRP A 225 9.48 24.29 12.58
CA TRP A 225 10.12 23.26 13.42
C TRP A 225 10.95 22.29 12.61
N LEU A 226 10.70 22.18 11.31
CA LEU A 226 11.20 21.15 10.43
C LEU A 226 10.89 19.75 10.98
N GLY A 227 10.83 18.75 10.13
CA GLY A 227 10.51 17.41 10.61
C GLY A 227 10.58 16.36 9.51
N HIS A 228 10.76 15.13 9.96
CA HIS A 228 10.78 13.95 9.09
C HIS A 228 10.07 12.76 9.77
N VAL A 229 9.66 11.79 8.97
CA VAL A 229 8.96 10.60 9.47
C VAL A 229 9.96 9.62 10.11
N VAL A 230 9.68 9.21 11.36
CA VAL A 230 10.47 8.18 12.07
C VAL A 230 9.71 6.87 12.26
N PHE A 231 8.40 6.90 12.08
CA PHE A 231 7.54 5.71 12.11
C PHE A 231 6.41 5.88 11.11
N LEU A 232 6.15 4.83 10.32
CA LEU A 232 5.07 4.83 9.34
C LEU A 232 4.42 3.44 9.29
N ARG A 233 3.11 3.38 9.53
CA ARG A 233 2.31 2.17 9.43
C ARG A 233 1.01 2.44 8.69
N ARG A 234 0.73 1.67 7.66
CA ARG A 234 -0.58 1.70 7.01
C ARG A 234 -1.54 0.78 7.73
N ILE A 235 -2.66 1.33 8.21
CA ILE A 235 -3.63 0.61 9.04
C ILE A 235 -4.94 0.29 8.32
N ALA A 236 -5.19 0.94 7.16
CA ALA A 236 -6.35 0.62 6.32
C ALA A 236 -6.07 0.87 4.83
N VAL A 237 -6.70 0.07 3.96
CA VAL A 237 -6.77 0.25 2.49
C VAL A 237 -8.14 -0.21 2.00
N GLY A 238 -8.95 0.71 1.47
CA GLY A 238 -10.30 0.40 1.04
C GLY A 238 -11.11 -0.31 2.13
N PRO A 239 -11.61 -1.53 1.92
CA PRO A 239 -12.35 -2.28 2.93
C PRO A 239 -11.47 -2.93 4.00
N PHE A 240 -10.17 -3.10 3.75
CA PHE A 240 -9.26 -3.82 4.65
C PHE A 240 -8.83 -2.99 5.85
N ARG A 241 -8.75 -3.62 7.02
CA ARG A 241 -8.41 -3.02 8.33
C ARG A 241 -7.28 -3.81 9.01
N GLU A 242 -6.71 -3.27 10.10
CA GLU A 242 -5.63 -3.92 10.87
C GLU A 242 -5.99 -5.34 11.32
N GLN A 243 -7.23 -5.59 11.72
CA GLN A 243 -7.71 -6.91 12.15
C GLN A 243 -7.71 -7.97 11.05
N ASP A 244 -7.61 -7.56 9.80
CA ASP A 244 -7.59 -8.44 8.63
C ASP A 244 -6.18 -8.93 8.32
N MET A 245 -5.17 -8.30 8.92
CA MET A 245 -3.77 -8.57 8.63
C MET A 245 -3.29 -9.90 9.21
N ILE A 246 -2.44 -10.54 8.45
CA ILE A 246 -1.65 -11.68 8.90
C ILE A 246 -0.17 -11.37 8.74
N SER A 247 0.65 -11.66 9.75
CA SER A 247 2.08 -11.45 9.67
C SER A 247 2.77 -12.47 8.78
N LEU A 248 3.94 -12.10 8.25
CA LEU A 248 4.73 -13.00 7.42
C LEU A 248 5.17 -14.24 8.18
N GLU A 249 5.58 -14.07 9.45
CA GLU A 249 5.98 -15.16 10.35
C GLU A 249 4.83 -16.15 10.56
N LYS A 250 3.60 -15.64 10.72
CA LYS A 250 2.42 -16.50 10.87
C LYS A 250 2.11 -17.29 9.61
N LEU A 251 2.29 -16.67 8.44
CA LEU A 251 2.14 -17.37 7.16
C LEU A 251 3.21 -18.45 6.99
N GLU A 252 4.46 -18.19 7.36
CA GLU A 252 5.55 -19.17 7.34
C GLU A 252 5.24 -20.32 8.30
N GLU A 253 4.82 -20.05 9.53
CA GLU A 253 4.41 -21.04 10.52
C GLU A 253 3.29 -21.95 9.97
N LEU A 254 2.24 -21.35 9.41
CA LEU A 254 1.13 -22.11 8.83
C LEU A 254 1.58 -22.95 7.64
N SER A 255 2.46 -22.44 6.80
CA SER A 255 3.03 -23.18 5.67
C SER A 255 3.84 -24.41 6.11
N HIS A 256 4.57 -24.30 7.22
CA HIS A 256 5.35 -25.43 7.76
C HIS A 256 4.51 -26.45 8.51
N ARG A 257 3.45 -26.04 9.19
CA ARG A 257 2.54 -26.91 9.94
C ARG A 257 1.52 -27.62 9.06
N ALA A 258 1.25 -27.09 7.88
CA ALA A 258 0.23 -27.60 7.01
C ALA A 258 0.65 -28.95 6.41
N ALA A 259 0.04 -30.02 6.91
CA ALA A 259 0.04 -31.33 6.24
C ALA A 259 -0.72 -31.27 4.88
N SER A 260 -1.45 -30.19 4.63
CA SER A 260 -2.13 -29.91 3.35
C SER A 260 -2.12 -28.40 3.05
N GLU A 261 -1.91 -28.03 1.80
CA GLU A 261 -1.94 -26.67 1.27
C GLU A 261 -3.30 -25.95 1.51
N SER A 262 -4.35 -26.70 1.84
CA SER A 262 -5.70 -26.20 2.10
C SER A 262 -5.81 -25.23 3.29
N SER A 263 -4.89 -25.24 4.25
CA SER A 263 -4.94 -24.33 5.41
C SER A 263 -4.61 -22.87 5.05
N LEU A 264 -3.73 -22.66 4.08
CA LEU A 264 -3.42 -21.30 3.59
C LEU A 264 -4.51 -20.76 2.67
N ILE A 265 -5.10 -21.63 1.84
CA ILE A 265 -6.16 -21.22 0.90
C ILE A 265 -7.38 -20.67 1.67
N GLY A 266 -7.70 -21.26 2.83
CA GLY A 266 -8.79 -20.79 3.68
C GLY A 266 -8.62 -19.37 4.25
N LEU A 267 -7.42 -18.77 4.12
CA LEU A 267 -7.16 -17.38 4.51
C LEU A 267 -7.49 -16.37 3.40
N LEU A 268 -7.76 -16.86 2.18
CA LEU A 268 -8.06 -15.97 1.06
C LEU A 268 -9.47 -15.38 1.20
N ARG A 269 -9.55 -14.08 1.00
CA ARG A 269 -10.80 -13.35 0.90
C ARG A 269 -11.28 -13.34 -0.55
N PRO A 270 -12.60 -13.30 -0.78
CA PRO A 270 -13.19 -13.26 -2.12
C PRO A 270 -12.64 -12.11 -2.98
N ILE A 271 -12.69 -12.29 -4.30
CA ILE A 271 -12.24 -11.29 -5.29
C ILE A 271 -13.01 -9.97 -5.13
N GLU A 272 -14.30 -10.07 -4.87
CA GLU A 272 -15.22 -8.95 -4.70
C GLU A 272 -15.00 -8.12 -3.45
N THR A 273 -14.17 -8.58 -2.51
CA THR A 273 -13.91 -7.85 -1.26
C THR A 273 -13.51 -6.39 -1.48
N VAL A 274 -12.75 -6.09 -2.53
CA VAL A 274 -12.31 -4.71 -2.85
C VAL A 274 -13.31 -3.93 -3.71
N LEU A 275 -14.42 -4.56 -4.06
CA LEU A 275 -15.47 -3.99 -4.90
C LEU A 275 -16.68 -3.53 -4.06
N ASP A 276 -16.51 -3.47 -2.74
CA ASP A 276 -17.53 -2.95 -1.83
C ASP A 276 -17.91 -1.52 -2.22
N GLY A 277 -19.20 -1.25 -2.27
CA GLY A 277 -19.75 0.01 -2.77
C GLY A 277 -19.86 0.14 -4.30
N ILE A 278 -19.42 -0.87 -5.09
CA ILE A 278 -19.70 -0.94 -6.52
C ILE A 278 -21.02 -1.68 -6.74
N PRO A 279 -21.93 -1.11 -7.53
CA PRO A 279 -23.19 -1.80 -7.84
C PRO A 279 -22.93 -3.21 -8.39
N ALA A 280 -23.74 -4.18 -7.95
CA ALA A 280 -23.71 -5.54 -8.47
C ALA A 280 -24.99 -5.85 -9.28
N LEU A 281 -24.82 -6.53 -10.40
CA LEU A 281 -25.90 -6.94 -11.29
C LEU A 281 -25.85 -8.45 -11.53
N ALA A 282 -26.92 -9.15 -11.21
CA ALA A 282 -27.06 -10.57 -11.54
C ALA A 282 -27.63 -10.71 -12.95
N VAL A 283 -27.04 -11.61 -13.75
CA VAL A 283 -27.50 -11.90 -15.10
C VAL A 283 -27.89 -13.39 -15.26
N MET A 284 -28.74 -13.66 -16.24
CA MET A 284 -29.16 -15.02 -16.57
C MET A 284 -28.02 -15.76 -17.33
N GLU A 285 -28.09 -17.09 -17.37
CA GLU A 285 -27.10 -17.96 -18.01
C GLU A 285 -26.80 -17.57 -19.47
N ALA A 286 -27.87 -17.30 -20.26
CA ALA A 286 -27.71 -16.90 -21.66
C ALA A 286 -26.93 -15.57 -21.81
N GLU A 287 -27.17 -14.60 -20.91
CA GLU A 287 -26.47 -13.31 -20.88
C GLU A 287 -25.02 -13.50 -20.40
N ALA A 288 -24.83 -14.32 -19.38
CA ALA A 288 -23.50 -14.66 -18.87
C ALA A 288 -22.62 -15.25 -19.97
N LYS A 289 -23.12 -16.23 -20.72
CA LYS A 289 -22.40 -16.82 -21.86
C LYS A 289 -22.07 -15.79 -22.95
N ARG A 290 -22.98 -14.89 -23.26
CA ARG A 290 -22.75 -13.82 -24.25
C ARG A 290 -21.65 -12.89 -23.77
N LEU A 291 -21.67 -12.46 -22.51
CA LEU A 291 -20.65 -11.60 -21.91
C LEU A 291 -19.28 -12.30 -21.88
N GLN A 292 -19.22 -13.58 -21.54
CA GLN A 292 -17.99 -14.37 -21.55
C GLN A 292 -17.33 -14.47 -22.96
N HIS A 293 -18.18 -14.44 -24.00
CA HIS A 293 -17.72 -14.38 -25.39
C HIS A 293 -17.47 -12.94 -25.91
N GLY A 294 -17.43 -11.95 -25.00
CA GLY A 294 -17.16 -10.55 -25.35
C GLY A 294 -18.31 -9.83 -26.06
N GLN A 295 -19.51 -10.42 -26.09
CA GLN A 295 -20.68 -9.82 -26.70
C GLN A 295 -21.31 -8.77 -25.77
N ARG A 296 -21.89 -7.74 -26.35
CA ARG A 296 -22.66 -6.74 -25.61
C ARG A 296 -24.01 -7.30 -25.21
N VAL A 297 -24.45 -6.98 -24.00
CA VAL A 297 -25.79 -7.36 -23.49
C VAL A 297 -26.54 -6.08 -23.15
N LYS A 298 -27.75 -5.93 -23.73
CA LYS A 298 -28.64 -4.84 -23.41
C LYS A 298 -29.47 -5.24 -22.18
N LEU A 299 -29.52 -4.35 -21.22
CA LEU A 299 -30.29 -4.54 -19.99
C LEU A 299 -31.78 -4.46 -20.28
N PRO A 300 -32.65 -5.17 -19.52
CA PRO A 300 -34.11 -5.09 -19.63
C PRO A 300 -34.60 -3.66 -19.43
N GLU A 301 -35.74 -3.31 -20.04
CA GLU A 301 -36.29 -1.94 -19.97
C GLU A 301 -36.70 -1.52 -18.55
N GLY A 302 -36.97 -2.45 -17.66
CA GLY A 302 -37.31 -2.19 -16.26
C GLY A 302 -36.08 -2.01 -15.33
N GLU A 303 -34.85 -2.22 -15.83
CA GLU A 303 -33.67 -2.07 -15.02
C GLU A 303 -33.43 -0.59 -14.66
N THR A 304 -33.19 -0.31 -13.37
CA THR A 304 -33.01 1.05 -12.86
C THR A 304 -31.60 1.59 -13.14
N LEU A 305 -30.59 0.69 -13.21
CA LEU A 305 -29.20 1.05 -13.44
C LEU A 305 -28.92 1.17 -14.94
N ARG A 306 -29.02 2.40 -15.50
CA ARG A 306 -28.83 2.66 -16.92
C ARG A 306 -27.46 3.20 -17.30
N GLU A 307 -26.75 3.80 -16.35
CA GLU A 307 -25.41 4.36 -16.49
C GLU A 307 -24.60 3.99 -15.25
N ALA A 308 -23.41 3.45 -15.46
CA ALA A 308 -22.45 3.18 -14.40
C ALA A 308 -21.04 3.08 -14.97
N GLU A 309 -20.08 3.76 -14.36
CA GLU A 309 -18.65 3.67 -14.70
C GLU A 309 -18.07 2.28 -14.37
N ALA A 310 -18.59 1.63 -13.33
CA ALA A 310 -18.25 0.28 -12.95
C ALA A 310 -19.44 -0.45 -12.34
N VAL A 311 -19.63 -1.71 -12.72
CA VAL A 311 -20.61 -2.64 -12.15
C VAL A 311 -20.01 -4.04 -12.09
N LEU A 312 -20.17 -4.72 -10.98
CA LEU A 312 -19.83 -6.13 -10.83
C LEU A 312 -20.97 -6.97 -11.42
N VAL A 313 -20.68 -7.75 -12.45
CA VAL A 313 -21.70 -8.68 -13.00
C VAL A 313 -21.45 -10.07 -12.44
N THR A 314 -22.53 -10.68 -11.94
CA THR A 314 -22.53 -12.04 -11.36
C THR A 314 -23.53 -12.94 -12.06
N HIS A 315 -23.25 -14.25 -12.04
CA HIS A 315 -24.21 -15.29 -12.40
C HIS A 315 -24.23 -16.34 -11.29
N THR A 316 -25.40 -16.63 -10.72
CA THR A 316 -25.56 -17.54 -9.57
C THR A 316 -24.63 -17.22 -8.39
N GLY A 317 -24.37 -15.92 -8.17
CA GLY A 317 -23.48 -15.45 -7.11
C GLY A 317 -21.97 -15.50 -7.46
N ILE A 318 -21.60 -16.04 -8.62
CA ILE A 318 -20.20 -16.11 -9.06
C ILE A 318 -19.87 -14.86 -9.89
N PRO A 319 -18.79 -14.13 -9.58
CA PRO A 319 -18.34 -12.98 -10.36
C PRO A 319 -17.96 -13.37 -11.79
N ILE A 320 -18.56 -12.72 -12.79
CA ILE A 320 -18.20 -12.89 -14.20
C ILE A 320 -17.15 -11.87 -14.63
N GLY A 321 -17.26 -10.65 -14.11
CA GLY A 321 -16.36 -9.58 -14.48
C GLY A 321 -16.83 -8.21 -14.03
N MET A 322 -16.00 -7.23 -14.34
CA MET A 322 -16.30 -5.80 -14.20
C MET A 322 -16.74 -5.25 -15.54
N PHE A 323 -17.82 -4.50 -15.51
CA PHE A 323 -18.41 -3.88 -16.68
C PHE A 323 -18.72 -2.41 -16.40
N ARG A 324 -18.94 -1.64 -17.44
CA ARG A 324 -19.61 -0.35 -17.37
C ARG A 324 -20.96 -0.44 -18.08
N ILE A 325 -21.88 0.40 -17.69
CA ILE A 325 -23.17 0.53 -18.35
C ILE A 325 -23.21 1.86 -19.08
N GLU A 326 -23.45 1.80 -20.38
CA GLU A 326 -23.65 2.97 -21.23
C GLU A 326 -24.96 2.78 -22.00
N GLN A 327 -25.90 3.68 -21.82
CA GLN A 327 -27.23 3.62 -22.46
C GLN A 327 -27.94 2.28 -22.27
N GLY A 328 -27.83 1.72 -21.07
CA GLY A 328 -28.42 0.40 -20.74
C GLY A 328 -27.73 -0.79 -21.40
N VAL A 329 -26.50 -0.64 -21.89
CA VAL A 329 -25.70 -1.74 -22.48
C VAL A 329 -24.47 -2.02 -21.64
N LEU A 330 -24.28 -3.28 -21.26
CA LEU A 330 -23.09 -3.76 -20.60
C LEU A 330 -21.89 -3.80 -21.55
N LYS A 331 -20.83 -3.12 -21.18
CA LYS A 331 -19.53 -3.11 -21.88
C LYS A 331 -18.44 -3.61 -20.94
N THR A 332 -17.64 -4.56 -21.39
CA THR A 332 -16.60 -5.22 -20.58
C THR A 332 -15.47 -4.24 -20.22
N ILE A 333 -15.13 -4.18 -18.92
CA ILE A 333 -13.90 -3.59 -18.41
C ILE A 333 -12.87 -4.70 -18.18
N ARG A 334 -13.26 -5.74 -17.42
CA ARG A 334 -12.42 -6.91 -17.09
C ARG A 334 -13.27 -8.15 -16.94
N MET A 335 -12.95 -9.21 -17.67
CA MET A 335 -13.56 -10.53 -17.48
C MET A 335 -12.79 -11.33 -16.44
N PHE A 336 -13.48 -12.09 -15.61
CA PHE A 336 -12.90 -13.08 -14.72
C PHE A 336 -13.00 -14.46 -15.33
N ASN A 337 -11.92 -15.24 -15.22
CA ASN A 337 -11.88 -16.64 -15.64
C ASN A 337 -11.90 -17.51 -14.38
N LEU A 338 -13.07 -17.62 -13.77
CA LEU A 338 -13.29 -18.45 -12.59
C LEU A 338 -13.99 -19.73 -13.06
N ASP A 339 -13.38 -20.87 -12.78
CA ASP A 339 -14.02 -22.15 -12.99
C ASP A 339 -15.11 -22.33 -11.91
N ALA A 340 -16.23 -22.95 -12.28
CA ALA A 340 -17.36 -23.18 -11.36
C ALA A 340 -17.02 -24.06 -10.12
N ARG A 341 -15.73 -24.36 -9.91
CA ARG A 341 -15.20 -25.20 -8.84
C ARG A 341 -14.10 -24.54 -8.01
N SER A 342 -13.83 -23.22 -8.22
CA SER A 342 -12.79 -22.49 -7.45
C SER A 342 -13.36 -21.79 -6.21
#